data_d5537b592bc94a29a41a566ad73b60cd
#
_entry.id   d5537b592bc94a29a41a566ad73b60cd
#
_cell.length_a   1.000
_cell.length_b   1.000
_cell.length_c   1.000
_cell.angle_alpha   90.00
_cell.angle_beta   90.00
_cell.angle_gamma   90.00
#
_symmetry.space_group_name_H-M   'P 1'
#
loop_
_entity.id
_entity.type
_entity.pdbx_description
1 polymer ?
#
loop_
_entity_poly.entity_id
_entity_poly.type
_entity_poly.pdbx_seq_one_letter_code
_entity_poly.pdbx_strand_id
1 'polypeptide(L)'
;MIDTAGLRIMRAISEQGSFTAAANSLGYTQPAISQMVRRLEGRIGTPLVQRQGRTVRLTQAGEVLARHAVTVLGMMDAAEQELSAIAGLAKGRVRLAAFPSSSAALVPQALGSLRAEHPGIEITLLEAEPPEALAALRGGRCDLAVAFSYSGADVGRGVDDLHGLEIRDLFTDEMVIAMPEGHPSAGQDRVAMKELQESPWIAGCARCRGHLMDLGHQAGFAPRVEFETEDYVAVLGLVSAGMGVALVPRMVLRHIRHEGVVTRPLATPSHRTIHAVSTQDLLRVPAVGSALGALVAAAAELAETHDVELATE
;
A
#
# COMPACT_ATOMS: atom_id res chain seq x y z
N MET A 1 8.34 -21.69 -28.38
CA MET A 1 8.47 -20.26 -28.02
C MET A 1 7.36 -19.92 -27.02
N ILE A 2 7.70 -19.16 -25.99
CA ILE A 2 6.73 -18.67 -24.99
C ILE A 2 5.94 -17.52 -25.64
N ASP A 3 4.62 -17.54 -25.46
CA ASP A 3 3.70 -16.49 -25.96
C ASP A 3 3.01 -15.77 -24.78
N THR A 4 2.41 -14.63 -25.05
CA THR A 4 1.73 -13.82 -24.05
C THR A 4 0.54 -14.51 -23.39
N ALA A 5 -0.19 -15.36 -24.14
CA ALA A 5 -1.27 -16.15 -23.59
C ALA A 5 -0.75 -17.12 -22.54
N GLY A 6 0.39 -17.78 -22.81
CA GLY A 6 1.07 -18.65 -21.85
C GLY A 6 1.52 -17.89 -20.60
N LEU A 7 2.06 -16.68 -20.76
CA LEU A 7 2.46 -15.84 -19.63
C LEU A 7 1.26 -15.44 -18.77
N ARG A 8 0.16 -14.96 -19.39
CA ARG A 8 -1.08 -14.61 -18.65
C ARG A 8 -1.65 -15.78 -17.88
N ILE A 9 -1.65 -16.98 -18.48
CA ILE A 9 -2.13 -18.19 -17.83
C ILE A 9 -1.25 -18.58 -16.64
N MET A 10 0.07 -18.55 -16.78
CA MET A 10 0.97 -18.93 -15.70
C MET A 10 0.88 -17.96 -14.53
N ARG A 11 0.75 -16.65 -14.80
CA ARG A 11 0.48 -15.65 -13.77
C ARG A 11 -0.84 -15.91 -13.04
N ALA A 12 -1.93 -16.12 -13.79
CA ALA A 12 -3.24 -16.37 -13.20
C ALA A 12 -3.26 -17.66 -12.35
N ILE A 13 -2.58 -18.74 -12.79
CA ILE A 13 -2.46 -19.98 -12.01
C ILE A 13 -1.65 -19.73 -10.73
N SER A 14 -0.58 -18.94 -10.80
CA SER A 14 0.21 -18.56 -9.64
C SER A 14 -0.61 -17.81 -8.58
N GLU A 15 -1.44 -16.86 -9.03
CA GLU A 15 -2.27 -16.02 -8.16
C GLU A 15 -3.47 -16.78 -7.58
N GLN A 16 -4.10 -17.66 -8.37
CA GLN A 16 -5.39 -18.27 -8.03
C GLN A 16 -5.26 -19.70 -7.44
N GLY A 17 -4.11 -20.34 -7.62
CA GLY A 17 -3.87 -21.71 -7.12
C GLY A 17 -4.78 -22.80 -7.72
N SER A 18 -5.62 -22.47 -8.73
CA SER A 18 -6.49 -23.43 -9.39
C SER A 18 -6.75 -23.11 -10.87
N PHE A 19 -6.87 -24.16 -11.70
CA PHE A 19 -7.23 -24.00 -13.11
C PHE A 19 -8.62 -23.37 -13.32
N THR A 20 -9.57 -23.67 -12.46
CA THR A 20 -10.93 -23.15 -12.58
C THR A 20 -10.97 -21.65 -12.25
N ALA A 21 -10.30 -21.24 -11.17
CA ALA A 21 -10.24 -19.83 -10.81
C ALA A 21 -9.44 -19.01 -11.84
N ALA A 22 -8.30 -19.54 -12.31
CA ALA A 22 -7.52 -18.90 -13.37
C ALA A 22 -8.32 -18.81 -14.71
N ALA A 23 -9.12 -19.81 -15.04
CA ALA A 23 -9.99 -19.78 -16.22
C ALA A 23 -11.04 -18.67 -16.09
N ASN A 24 -11.72 -18.59 -14.95
CA ASN A 24 -12.72 -17.56 -14.69
C ASN A 24 -12.12 -16.16 -14.74
N SER A 25 -10.93 -15.94 -14.15
CA SER A 25 -10.27 -14.62 -14.15
C SER A 25 -9.84 -14.18 -15.55
N LEU A 26 -9.59 -15.11 -16.45
CA LEU A 26 -9.14 -14.82 -17.82
C LEU A 26 -10.27 -14.93 -18.87
N GLY A 27 -11.51 -15.26 -18.48
CA GLY A 27 -12.63 -15.42 -19.39
C GLY A 27 -12.55 -16.68 -20.26
N TYR A 28 -11.83 -17.72 -19.81
CA TYR A 28 -11.71 -19.00 -20.48
C TYR A 28 -12.48 -20.10 -19.75
N THR A 29 -12.63 -21.26 -20.42
CA THR A 29 -13.07 -22.49 -19.76
C THR A 29 -11.86 -23.23 -19.14
N GLN A 30 -12.10 -23.96 -18.05
CA GLN A 30 -11.04 -24.75 -17.41
C GLN A 30 -10.37 -25.77 -18.37
N PRO A 31 -11.10 -26.50 -19.24
CA PRO A 31 -10.46 -27.36 -20.24
C PRO A 31 -9.52 -26.61 -21.19
N ALA A 32 -9.91 -25.40 -21.64
CA ALA A 32 -9.09 -24.58 -22.50
C ALA A 32 -7.77 -24.18 -21.83
N ILE A 33 -7.81 -23.67 -20.58
CA ILE A 33 -6.61 -23.37 -19.82
C ILE A 33 -5.72 -24.59 -19.63
N SER A 34 -6.30 -25.75 -19.26
CA SER A 34 -5.55 -26.99 -19.10
C SER A 34 -4.84 -27.44 -20.39
N GLN A 35 -5.50 -27.28 -21.54
CA GLN A 35 -4.92 -27.59 -22.85
C GLN A 35 -3.80 -26.61 -23.21
N MET A 36 -3.98 -25.31 -22.95
CA MET A 36 -2.96 -24.29 -23.23
C MET A 36 -1.70 -24.51 -22.38
N VAL A 37 -1.85 -24.86 -21.08
CA VAL A 37 -0.71 -25.20 -20.22
C VAL A 37 0.02 -26.44 -20.77
N ARG A 38 -0.67 -27.52 -21.13
CA ARG A 38 0.00 -28.71 -21.73
C ARG A 38 0.77 -28.39 -23.00
N ARG A 39 0.21 -27.53 -23.86
CA ARG A 39 0.93 -27.08 -25.08
C ARG A 39 2.18 -26.28 -24.73
N LEU A 40 2.10 -25.44 -23.71
CA LEU A 40 3.22 -24.64 -23.22
C LEU A 40 4.31 -25.54 -22.64
N GLU A 41 3.94 -26.51 -21.79
CA GLU A 41 4.84 -27.52 -21.24
C GLU A 41 5.53 -28.33 -22.35
N GLY A 42 4.79 -28.77 -23.37
CA GLY A 42 5.34 -29.46 -24.53
C GLY A 42 6.34 -28.62 -25.32
N ARG A 43 6.15 -27.30 -25.41
CA ARG A 43 7.10 -26.38 -26.08
C ARG A 43 8.35 -26.09 -25.23
N ILE A 44 8.20 -26.05 -23.91
CA ILE A 44 9.30 -25.79 -22.97
C ILE A 44 10.09 -27.06 -22.65
N GLY A 45 9.44 -28.22 -22.76
CA GLY A 45 10.06 -29.53 -22.49
C GLY A 45 10.09 -29.93 -21.01
N THR A 46 9.38 -29.19 -20.15
CA THR A 46 9.28 -29.51 -18.71
C THR A 46 7.90 -29.17 -18.15
N PRO A 47 7.39 -29.92 -17.15
CA PRO A 47 6.16 -29.58 -16.45
C PRO A 47 6.27 -28.23 -15.74
N LEU A 48 5.23 -27.42 -15.85
CA LEU A 48 5.12 -26.12 -15.19
C LEU A 48 4.19 -26.16 -13.97
N VAL A 49 3.31 -27.17 -13.93
CA VAL A 49 2.33 -27.32 -12.86
C VAL A 49 2.29 -28.74 -12.34
N GLN A 50 1.98 -28.88 -11.05
CA GLN A 50 1.69 -30.15 -10.39
C GLN A 50 0.26 -30.10 -9.86
N ARG A 51 -0.51 -31.17 -10.13
CA ARG A 51 -1.87 -31.34 -9.59
C ARG A 51 -1.80 -31.97 -8.21
N GLN A 52 -2.43 -31.34 -7.23
CA GLN A 52 -2.66 -31.91 -5.90
C GLN A 52 -4.18 -31.93 -5.62
N GLY A 53 -4.85 -33.01 -6.03
CA GLY A 53 -6.31 -33.09 -5.92
C GLY A 53 -7.03 -32.01 -6.73
N ARG A 54 -7.72 -31.09 -6.03
CA ARG A 54 -8.42 -29.95 -6.64
C ARG A 54 -7.57 -28.68 -6.78
N THR A 55 -6.39 -28.64 -6.18
CA THR A 55 -5.46 -27.51 -6.24
C THR A 55 -4.34 -27.76 -7.25
N VAL A 56 -3.70 -26.67 -7.67
CA VAL A 56 -2.56 -26.68 -8.59
C VAL A 56 -1.42 -25.92 -7.93
N ARG A 57 -0.24 -26.53 -7.90
CA ARG A 57 1.01 -25.89 -7.49
C ARG A 57 1.92 -25.71 -8.71
N LEU A 58 2.67 -24.63 -8.73
CA LEU A 58 3.72 -24.45 -9.71
C LEU A 58 4.89 -25.38 -9.41
N THR A 59 5.55 -25.87 -10.45
CA THR A 59 6.91 -26.43 -10.34
C THR A 59 7.93 -25.30 -10.26
N GLN A 60 9.18 -25.59 -9.96
CA GLN A 60 10.26 -24.61 -10.00
C GLN A 60 10.31 -23.87 -11.36
N ALA A 61 10.14 -24.60 -12.47
CA ALA A 61 10.05 -24.00 -13.80
C ALA A 61 8.81 -23.11 -13.97
N GLY A 62 7.67 -23.54 -13.39
CA GLY A 62 6.44 -22.75 -13.35
C GLY A 62 6.58 -21.47 -12.56
N GLU A 63 7.25 -21.51 -11.41
CA GLU A 63 7.54 -20.31 -10.57
C GLU A 63 8.45 -19.32 -11.29
N VAL A 64 9.50 -19.83 -11.95
CA VAL A 64 10.38 -18.98 -12.78
C VAL A 64 9.57 -18.31 -13.89
N LEU A 65 8.74 -19.05 -14.61
CA LEU A 65 7.94 -18.51 -15.71
C LEU A 65 6.90 -17.51 -15.20
N ALA A 66 6.21 -17.80 -14.10
CA ALA A 66 5.22 -16.90 -13.51
C ALA A 66 5.86 -15.58 -13.05
N ARG A 67 7.04 -15.63 -12.45
CA ARG A 67 7.80 -14.43 -12.04
C ARG A 67 8.17 -13.57 -13.26
N HIS A 68 8.73 -14.18 -14.31
CA HIS A 68 9.02 -13.45 -15.55
C HIS A 68 7.76 -12.97 -16.27
N ALA A 69 6.65 -13.69 -16.16
CA ALA A 69 5.39 -13.28 -16.76
C ALA A 69 4.91 -11.91 -16.25
N VAL A 70 5.11 -11.63 -14.97
CA VAL A 70 4.77 -10.33 -14.37
C VAL A 70 5.51 -9.19 -15.05
N THR A 71 6.83 -9.32 -15.17
CA THR A 71 7.68 -8.29 -15.79
C THR A 71 7.33 -8.10 -17.27
N VAL A 72 7.26 -9.19 -18.04
CA VAL A 72 7.00 -9.11 -19.48
C VAL A 72 5.62 -8.55 -19.78
N LEU A 73 4.59 -8.98 -19.05
CA LEU A 73 3.23 -8.47 -19.26
C LEU A 73 3.12 -6.99 -18.83
N GLY A 74 3.80 -6.58 -17.76
CA GLY A 74 3.88 -5.17 -17.37
C GLY A 74 4.55 -4.29 -18.45
N MET A 75 5.64 -4.77 -19.05
CA MET A 75 6.30 -4.07 -20.17
C MET A 75 5.41 -3.99 -21.42
N MET A 76 4.61 -5.02 -21.69
CA MET A 76 3.64 -4.98 -22.80
C MET A 76 2.49 -4.01 -22.54
N ASP A 77 1.93 -4.02 -21.31
CA ASP A 77 0.90 -3.05 -20.92
C ASP A 77 1.45 -1.61 -21.04
N ALA A 78 2.72 -1.39 -20.65
CA ALA A 78 3.39 -0.10 -20.82
C ALA A 78 3.54 0.29 -22.30
N ALA A 79 3.95 -0.65 -23.16
CA ALA A 79 4.07 -0.41 -24.61
C ALA A 79 2.72 -0.09 -25.26
N GLU A 80 1.65 -0.79 -24.89
CA GLU A 80 0.29 -0.48 -25.38
C GLU A 80 -0.18 0.91 -24.93
N GLN A 81 0.15 1.33 -23.69
CA GLN A 81 -0.15 2.67 -23.18
C GLN A 81 0.67 3.75 -23.89
N GLU A 82 1.95 3.50 -24.16
CA GLU A 82 2.83 4.41 -24.91
C GLU A 82 2.33 4.60 -26.35
N LEU A 83 1.95 3.51 -27.02
CA LEU A 83 1.36 3.54 -28.36
C LEU A 83 0.02 4.29 -28.37
N SER A 84 -0.80 4.11 -27.33
CA SER A 84 -2.07 4.84 -27.18
C SER A 84 -1.85 6.33 -26.94
N ALA A 85 -0.82 6.71 -26.17
CA ALA A 85 -0.42 8.11 -25.97
C ALA A 85 0.09 8.75 -27.26
N ILE A 86 0.90 8.02 -28.06
CA ILE A 86 1.42 8.46 -29.37
C ILE A 86 0.27 8.60 -30.38
N ALA A 87 -0.74 7.74 -30.34
CA ALA A 87 -1.90 7.80 -31.22
C ALA A 87 -2.86 8.98 -30.90
N GLY A 88 -2.52 9.86 -29.98
CA GLY A 88 -3.35 11.02 -29.59
C GLY A 88 -4.60 10.63 -28.80
N LEU A 89 -4.72 9.39 -28.40
CA LEU A 89 -5.74 8.92 -27.47
C LEU A 89 -5.31 9.33 -26.06
N ALA A 90 -5.79 10.47 -25.60
CA ALA A 90 -5.61 11.00 -24.25
C ALA A 90 -6.31 10.11 -23.17
N LYS A 91 -6.17 8.81 -23.29
CA LYS A 91 -6.72 7.80 -22.38
C LYS A 91 -5.57 6.98 -21.82
N GLY A 92 -5.16 7.31 -20.61
CA GLY A 92 -4.26 6.50 -19.81
C GLY A 92 -5.04 5.73 -18.75
N ARG A 93 -4.39 4.75 -18.12
CA ARG A 93 -4.90 4.09 -16.93
C ARG A 93 -3.82 4.10 -15.87
N VAL A 94 -4.21 4.40 -14.63
CA VAL A 94 -3.35 4.31 -13.46
C VAL A 94 -4.05 3.48 -12.40
N ARG A 95 -3.39 2.43 -11.95
CA ARG A 95 -3.84 1.60 -10.83
C ARG A 95 -2.96 1.96 -9.64
N LEU A 96 -3.53 2.68 -8.69
CA LEU A 96 -2.86 3.09 -7.46
C LEU A 96 -3.16 2.10 -6.35
N ALA A 97 -2.16 1.69 -5.58
CA ALA A 97 -2.35 1.02 -4.29
C ALA A 97 -1.89 1.96 -3.17
N ALA A 98 -2.66 2.07 -2.09
CA ALA A 98 -2.36 2.98 -1.00
C ALA A 98 -2.91 2.46 0.33
N PHE A 99 -2.22 2.71 1.43
CA PHE A 99 -2.65 2.30 2.76
C PHE A 99 -3.75 3.25 3.33
N PRO A 100 -4.55 2.80 4.30
CA PRO A 100 -5.77 3.50 4.74
C PRO A 100 -5.58 4.99 5.05
N SER A 101 -4.58 5.37 5.83
CA SER A 101 -4.38 6.80 6.18
C SER A 101 -3.94 7.66 4.99
N SER A 102 -3.22 7.10 4.01
CA SER A 102 -2.90 7.83 2.77
C SER A 102 -4.12 7.92 1.84
N SER A 103 -4.94 6.87 1.81
CA SER A 103 -6.23 6.86 1.09
C SER A 103 -7.19 7.92 1.63
N ALA A 104 -7.13 8.21 2.93
CA ALA A 104 -7.97 9.23 3.56
C ALA A 104 -7.45 10.67 3.36
N ALA A 105 -6.12 10.89 3.33
CA ALA A 105 -5.55 12.24 3.40
C ALA A 105 -4.82 12.69 2.12
N LEU A 106 -3.90 11.90 1.60
CA LEU A 106 -3.05 12.26 0.46
C LEU A 106 -3.71 11.99 -0.89
N VAL A 107 -4.23 10.76 -1.04
CA VAL A 107 -4.72 10.24 -2.32
C VAL A 107 -5.89 11.05 -2.89
N PRO A 108 -6.92 11.46 -2.13
CA PRO A 108 -8.05 12.21 -2.68
C PRO A 108 -7.62 13.52 -3.33
N GLN A 109 -6.71 14.26 -2.72
CA GLN A 109 -6.19 15.51 -3.24
C GLN A 109 -5.37 15.27 -4.51
N ALA A 110 -4.45 14.32 -4.50
CA ALA A 110 -3.64 13.96 -5.66
C ALA A 110 -4.51 13.51 -6.85
N LEU A 111 -5.50 12.64 -6.60
CA LEU A 111 -6.38 12.14 -7.65
C LEU A 111 -7.36 13.21 -8.15
N GLY A 112 -7.79 14.13 -7.28
CA GLY A 112 -8.60 15.29 -7.65
C GLY A 112 -7.87 16.18 -8.66
N SER A 113 -6.62 16.55 -8.35
CA SER A 113 -5.77 17.37 -9.23
C SER A 113 -5.46 16.62 -10.54
N LEU A 114 -5.08 15.34 -10.46
CA LEU A 114 -4.81 14.53 -11.64
C LEU A 114 -6.02 14.45 -12.59
N ARG A 115 -7.22 14.27 -12.02
CA ARG A 115 -8.47 14.20 -12.80
C ARG A 115 -8.83 15.54 -13.45
N ALA A 116 -8.55 16.65 -12.76
CA ALA A 116 -8.81 17.98 -13.29
C ALA A 116 -7.86 18.31 -14.48
N GLU A 117 -6.59 17.94 -14.35
CA GLU A 117 -5.59 18.19 -15.39
C GLU A 117 -5.68 17.20 -16.56
N HIS A 118 -6.00 15.95 -16.27
CA HIS A 118 -6.01 14.83 -17.21
C HIS A 118 -7.33 14.03 -17.13
N PRO A 119 -8.47 14.58 -17.58
CA PRO A 119 -9.78 13.94 -17.44
C PRO A 119 -9.93 12.62 -18.18
N GLY A 120 -9.04 12.35 -19.15
CA GLY A 120 -9.00 11.09 -19.90
C GLY A 120 -8.23 9.95 -19.23
N ILE A 121 -7.60 10.19 -18.06
CA ILE A 121 -6.94 9.13 -17.31
C ILE A 121 -7.97 8.39 -16.44
N GLU A 122 -8.08 7.08 -16.68
CA GLU A 122 -8.83 6.18 -15.82
C GLU A 122 -8.00 5.82 -14.60
N ILE A 123 -8.56 6.07 -13.40
CA ILE A 123 -7.86 5.85 -12.15
C ILE A 123 -8.60 4.80 -11.33
N THR A 124 -7.88 3.80 -10.84
CA THR A 124 -8.39 2.83 -9.87
C THR A 124 -7.55 2.87 -8.60
N LEU A 125 -8.19 2.77 -7.45
CA LEU A 125 -7.55 2.72 -6.15
C LEU A 125 -7.78 1.35 -5.51
N LEU A 126 -6.69 0.73 -5.07
CA LEU A 126 -6.69 -0.44 -4.20
C LEU A 126 -6.20 0.00 -2.82
N GLU A 127 -7.04 -0.12 -1.81
CA GLU A 127 -6.57 0.06 -0.44
C GLU A 127 -5.82 -1.19 0.02
N ALA A 128 -4.57 -1.01 0.42
CA ALA A 128 -3.69 -2.10 0.84
C ALA A 128 -2.54 -1.57 1.70
N GLU A 129 -2.17 -2.29 2.74
CA GLU A 129 -0.98 -2.01 3.54
C GLU A 129 0.32 -2.20 2.70
N PRO A 130 1.46 -1.60 3.12
CA PRO A 130 2.69 -1.61 2.30
C PRO A 130 3.12 -2.99 1.79
N PRO A 131 3.08 -4.10 2.56
CA PRO A 131 3.47 -5.41 2.03
C PRO A 131 2.57 -5.87 0.88
N GLU A 132 1.26 -5.70 1.03
CA GLU A 132 0.26 -6.06 0.02
C GLU A 132 0.32 -5.13 -1.20
N ALA A 133 0.54 -3.81 -0.98
CA ALA A 133 0.70 -2.83 -2.03
C ALA A 133 1.96 -3.12 -2.88
N LEU A 134 3.10 -3.43 -2.24
CA LEU A 134 4.32 -3.82 -2.94
C LEU A 134 4.17 -5.17 -3.66
N ALA A 135 3.48 -6.13 -3.07
CA ALA A 135 3.15 -7.40 -3.72
C ALA A 135 2.20 -7.18 -4.93
N ALA A 136 1.25 -6.25 -4.83
CA ALA A 136 0.39 -5.86 -5.94
C ALA A 136 1.18 -5.21 -7.08
N LEU A 137 2.15 -4.34 -6.76
CA LEU A 137 3.03 -3.70 -7.73
C LEU A 137 3.88 -4.75 -8.47
N ARG A 138 4.55 -5.64 -7.73
CA ARG A 138 5.33 -6.74 -8.33
C ARG A 138 4.47 -7.71 -9.13
N GLY A 139 3.25 -7.96 -8.69
CA GLY A 139 2.27 -8.77 -9.39
C GLY A 139 1.65 -8.08 -10.62
N GLY A 140 2.03 -6.84 -10.95
CA GLY A 140 1.44 -6.07 -12.03
C GLY A 140 -0.05 -5.77 -11.81
N ARG A 141 -0.53 -5.80 -10.56
CA ARG A 141 -1.92 -5.46 -10.20
C ARG A 141 -2.11 -3.98 -9.94
N CYS A 142 -1.04 -3.24 -9.62
CA CYS A 142 -1.01 -1.78 -9.59
C CYS A 142 0.22 -1.26 -10.34
N ASP A 143 0.21 0.03 -10.66
CA ASP A 143 1.26 0.72 -11.41
C ASP A 143 2.08 1.63 -10.49
N LEU A 144 1.47 2.10 -9.42
CA LEU A 144 2.06 2.98 -8.42
C LEU A 144 1.54 2.56 -7.04
N ALA A 145 2.42 2.50 -6.06
CA ALA A 145 2.06 2.21 -4.68
C ALA A 145 2.46 3.37 -3.78
N VAL A 146 1.62 3.69 -2.79
CA VAL A 146 1.99 4.54 -1.66
C VAL A 146 2.28 3.62 -0.49
N ALA A 147 3.46 3.76 0.09
CA ALA A 147 3.93 2.96 1.21
C ALA A 147 4.50 3.85 2.32
N PHE A 148 4.81 3.28 3.47
CA PHE A 148 5.49 4.00 4.54
C PHE A 148 6.52 3.13 5.23
N SER A 149 7.51 3.80 5.85
CA SER A 149 8.47 3.18 6.75
C SER A 149 8.61 4.01 8.03
N TYR A 150 8.84 3.34 9.15
CA TYR A 150 9.26 4.00 10.38
C TYR A 150 10.78 4.16 10.40
N SER A 151 11.30 5.16 11.14
CA SER A 151 12.74 5.42 11.26
C SER A 151 13.51 4.15 11.65
N GLY A 152 14.55 3.85 10.89
CA GLY A 152 15.38 2.66 11.10
C GLY A 152 14.80 1.35 10.55
N ALA A 153 13.69 1.40 9.83
CA ALA A 153 13.12 0.25 9.15
C ALA A 153 12.98 0.51 7.64
N ASP A 154 13.34 -0.46 6.82
CA ASP A 154 13.10 -0.40 5.37
C ASP A 154 11.59 -0.37 5.08
N VAL A 155 11.22 0.16 3.90
CA VAL A 155 9.84 0.18 3.39
C VAL A 155 9.20 -1.20 3.48
N GLY A 156 9.98 -2.25 3.29
CA GLY A 156 9.58 -3.66 3.33
C GLY A 156 9.87 -4.40 4.65
N ARG A 157 10.54 -3.81 5.65
CA ARG A 157 10.98 -4.46 6.91
C ARG A 157 11.81 -5.74 6.69
N GLY A 158 12.73 -5.74 5.71
CA GLY A 158 13.63 -6.87 5.47
C GLY A 158 13.00 -8.16 4.93
N VAL A 159 11.69 -8.16 4.70
CA VAL A 159 10.95 -9.29 4.11
C VAL A 159 10.76 -9.09 2.61
N ASP A 160 10.77 -7.84 2.16
CA ASP A 160 10.55 -7.50 0.76
C ASP A 160 11.85 -7.23 0.04
N ASP A 161 12.07 -7.96 -1.04
CA ASP A 161 13.10 -7.65 -2.01
C ASP A 161 12.71 -6.37 -2.75
N LEU A 162 13.34 -5.24 -2.41
CA LEU A 162 13.13 -3.94 -3.07
C LEU A 162 13.85 -3.83 -4.40
N HIS A 163 14.50 -4.90 -4.86
CA HIS A 163 15.22 -4.92 -6.12
C HIS A 163 14.30 -4.59 -7.30
N GLY A 164 14.73 -3.64 -8.12
CA GLY A 164 13.98 -3.19 -9.31
C GLY A 164 12.80 -2.26 -9.00
N LEU A 165 12.63 -1.82 -7.76
CA LEU A 165 11.67 -0.78 -7.39
C LEU A 165 12.37 0.57 -7.27
N GLU A 166 11.70 1.60 -7.77
CA GLU A 166 12.06 3.00 -7.56
C GLU A 166 11.23 3.53 -6.39
N ILE A 167 11.91 4.01 -5.37
CA ILE A 167 11.30 4.55 -4.15
C ILE A 167 11.58 6.05 -4.11
N ARG A 168 10.51 6.83 -3.99
CA ARG A 168 10.57 8.27 -3.87
C ARG A 168 9.92 8.71 -2.56
N ASP A 169 10.70 9.36 -1.71
CA ASP A 169 10.18 9.97 -0.49
C ASP A 169 9.24 11.11 -0.84
N LEU A 170 8.09 11.15 -0.22
CA LEU A 170 7.08 12.17 -0.39
C LEU A 170 7.14 13.20 0.75
N PHE A 171 6.96 12.75 1.97
CA PHE A 171 7.05 13.58 3.17
C PHE A 171 7.18 12.72 4.44
N THR A 172 7.49 13.40 5.54
CA THR A 172 7.53 12.80 6.88
C THR A 172 6.26 13.14 7.63
N ASP A 173 5.59 12.14 8.18
CA ASP A 173 4.33 12.25 8.93
C ASP A 173 4.58 11.94 10.41
N GLU A 174 4.20 12.86 11.28
CA GLU A 174 4.35 12.70 12.74
C GLU A 174 3.30 11.73 13.29
N MET A 175 3.73 10.89 14.22
CA MET A 175 2.83 10.03 14.98
C MET A 175 2.46 10.72 16.29
N VAL A 176 1.17 10.83 16.57
CA VAL A 176 0.64 11.50 17.77
C VAL A 176 -0.23 10.56 18.59
N ILE A 177 -0.40 10.86 19.86
CA ILE A 177 -1.30 10.10 20.75
C ILE A 177 -2.70 10.72 20.67
N ALA A 178 -3.68 9.89 20.31
CA ALA A 178 -5.10 10.18 20.49
C ALA A 178 -5.57 9.59 21.83
N MET A 179 -6.25 10.40 22.63
CA MET A 179 -6.75 10.00 23.96
C MET A 179 -8.08 10.68 24.26
N PRO A 180 -8.89 10.14 25.19
CA PRO A 180 -10.10 10.83 25.66
C PRO A 180 -9.75 12.18 26.30
N GLU A 181 -10.63 13.17 26.18
CA GLU A 181 -10.46 14.49 26.83
C GLU A 181 -10.26 14.40 28.35
N GLY A 182 -10.87 13.38 28.98
CA GLY A 182 -10.72 13.13 30.41
C GLY A 182 -9.45 12.36 30.82
N HIS A 183 -8.55 12.06 29.89
CA HIS A 183 -7.32 11.34 30.22
C HIS A 183 -6.37 12.22 31.05
N PRO A 184 -5.65 11.68 32.08
CA PRO A 184 -4.76 12.48 32.92
C PRO A 184 -3.72 13.31 32.16
N SER A 185 -3.23 12.81 31.04
CA SER A 185 -2.23 13.49 30.19
C SER A 185 -2.86 14.40 29.13
N ALA A 186 -4.18 14.53 29.05
CA ALA A 186 -4.86 15.31 28.00
C ALA A 186 -4.52 16.81 28.04
N GLY A 187 -4.20 17.34 29.23
CA GLY A 187 -3.84 18.75 29.43
C GLY A 187 -2.35 19.07 29.17
N GLN A 188 -1.54 18.11 28.81
CA GLN A 188 -0.12 18.32 28.55
C GLN A 188 0.12 18.75 27.11
N ASP A 189 1.18 19.52 26.84
CA ASP A 189 1.58 19.90 25.49
C ASP A 189 2.18 18.70 24.73
N ARG A 190 2.94 17.86 25.43
CA ARG A 190 3.56 16.61 24.92
C ARG A 190 3.43 15.50 25.95
N VAL A 191 3.30 14.28 25.48
CA VAL A 191 3.09 13.09 26.34
C VAL A 191 4.25 12.14 26.22
N ALA A 192 4.83 11.74 27.38
CA ALA A 192 5.83 10.69 27.38
C ALA A 192 5.16 9.31 27.29
N MET A 193 5.71 8.42 26.45
CA MET A 193 5.19 7.04 26.32
C MET A 193 5.02 6.35 27.69
N LYS A 194 5.95 6.60 28.63
CA LYS A 194 5.92 6.01 29.98
C LYS A 194 4.67 6.37 30.78
N GLU A 195 4.07 7.54 30.54
CA GLU A 195 2.85 7.97 31.23
C GLU A 195 1.61 7.17 30.81
N LEU A 196 1.69 6.50 29.64
CA LEU A 196 0.62 5.70 29.07
C LEU A 196 0.77 4.20 29.35
N GLN A 197 1.67 3.80 30.24
CA GLN A 197 1.98 2.39 30.52
C GLN A 197 0.78 1.58 31.03
N GLU A 198 -0.12 2.23 31.81
CA GLU A 198 -1.31 1.58 32.37
C GLU A 198 -2.54 1.72 31.46
N SER A 199 -2.46 2.52 30.40
CA SER A 199 -3.56 2.73 29.48
C SER A 199 -3.78 1.51 28.57
N PRO A 200 -5.03 1.10 28.31
CA PRO A 200 -5.31 0.18 27.23
C PRO A 200 -5.02 0.83 25.88
N TRP A 201 -4.58 0.04 24.91
CA TRP A 201 -4.21 0.55 23.58
C TRP A 201 -5.12 0.02 22.49
N ILE A 202 -5.39 0.89 21.52
CA ILE A 202 -6.05 0.58 20.26
C ILE A 202 -4.97 0.63 19.19
N ALA A 203 -4.67 -0.51 18.58
CA ALA A 203 -3.64 -0.64 17.55
C ALA A 203 -4.26 -0.65 16.14
N GLY A 204 -3.47 -0.20 15.16
CA GLY A 204 -3.78 -0.32 13.74
C GLY A 204 -3.23 -1.62 13.14
N CYS A 205 -2.76 -1.53 11.88
CA CYS A 205 -2.16 -2.64 11.14
C CYS A 205 -0.96 -3.28 11.87
N ALA A 206 -0.56 -4.47 11.42
CA ALA A 206 0.55 -5.21 12.03
C ALA A 206 1.86 -4.38 12.12
N ARG A 207 2.14 -3.51 11.14
CA ARG A 207 3.31 -2.61 11.15
C ARG A 207 3.16 -1.50 12.19
N CYS A 208 1.97 -0.90 12.28
CA CYS A 208 1.66 0.14 13.26
C CYS A 208 1.72 -0.42 14.68
N ARG A 209 1.16 -1.62 14.88
CA ARG A 209 1.26 -2.35 16.15
C ARG A 209 2.70 -2.67 16.50
N GLY A 210 3.50 -3.15 15.55
CA GLY A 210 4.92 -3.42 15.76
C GLY A 210 5.67 -2.17 16.22
N HIS A 211 5.45 -1.03 15.57
CA HIS A 211 6.05 0.24 15.96
C HIS A 211 5.61 0.71 17.35
N LEU A 212 4.32 0.58 17.69
CA LEU A 212 3.81 0.86 19.04
C LEU A 212 4.52 0.00 20.10
N MET A 213 4.69 -1.30 19.85
CA MET A 213 5.40 -2.19 20.75
C MET A 213 6.87 -1.78 20.92
N ASP A 214 7.54 -1.38 19.84
CA ASP A 214 8.93 -0.91 19.89
C ASP A 214 9.07 0.36 20.75
N LEU A 215 8.16 1.34 20.60
CA LEU A 215 8.12 2.56 21.41
C LEU A 215 7.86 2.25 22.91
N GLY A 216 6.93 1.33 23.17
CA GLY A 216 6.66 0.89 24.54
C GLY A 216 7.89 0.22 25.18
N HIS A 217 8.56 -0.68 24.47
CA HIS A 217 9.77 -1.34 24.95
C HIS A 217 10.91 -0.33 25.21
N GLN A 218 11.09 0.67 24.35
CA GLN A 218 12.05 1.75 24.57
C GLN A 218 11.71 2.57 25.81
N ALA A 219 10.42 2.73 26.12
CA ALA A 219 9.95 3.39 27.35
C ALA A 219 9.91 2.48 28.59
N GLY A 220 10.31 1.19 28.44
CA GLY A 220 10.42 0.22 29.53
C GLY A 220 9.12 -0.47 29.93
N PHE A 221 8.14 -0.61 29.01
CA PHE A 221 6.91 -1.36 29.23
C PHE A 221 6.42 -2.03 27.94
N ALA A 222 5.49 -2.98 28.05
CA ALA A 222 4.80 -3.58 26.92
C ALA A 222 3.37 -3.01 26.83
N PRO A 223 3.02 -2.30 25.73
CA PRO A 223 1.67 -1.77 25.54
C PRO A 223 0.62 -2.89 25.55
N ARG A 224 -0.43 -2.72 26.36
CA ARG A 224 -1.54 -3.66 26.44
C ARG A 224 -2.57 -3.34 25.36
N VAL A 225 -2.44 -4.01 24.19
CA VAL A 225 -3.39 -3.84 23.09
C VAL A 225 -4.65 -4.62 23.36
N GLU A 226 -5.79 -3.93 23.45
CA GLU A 226 -7.12 -4.52 23.68
C GLU A 226 -7.98 -4.53 22.42
N PHE A 227 -7.75 -3.60 21.50
CA PHE A 227 -8.50 -3.50 20.24
C PHE A 227 -7.55 -3.33 19.06
N GLU A 228 -7.89 -3.92 17.94
CA GLU A 228 -7.14 -3.80 16.67
C GLU A 228 -8.11 -3.43 15.53
N THR A 229 -7.85 -2.32 14.84
CA THR A 229 -8.59 -1.90 13.65
C THR A 229 -7.78 -0.92 12.82
N GLU A 230 -7.90 -1.00 11.50
CA GLU A 230 -7.25 -0.08 10.54
C GLU A 230 -8.14 1.11 10.17
N ASP A 231 -9.41 1.08 10.58
CA ASP A 231 -10.38 2.15 10.36
C ASP A 231 -10.19 3.27 11.40
N TYR A 232 -9.68 4.40 10.98
CA TYR A 232 -9.43 5.55 11.85
C TYR A 232 -10.70 6.17 12.44
N VAL A 233 -11.85 6.01 11.80
CA VAL A 233 -13.13 6.45 12.37
C VAL A 233 -13.47 5.57 13.57
N ALA A 234 -13.29 4.25 13.43
CA ALA A 234 -13.47 3.31 14.54
C ALA A 234 -12.43 3.54 15.66
N VAL A 235 -11.16 3.78 15.32
CA VAL A 235 -10.11 4.12 16.30
C VAL A 235 -10.52 5.32 17.15
N LEU A 236 -10.87 6.44 16.51
CA LEU A 236 -11.24 7.66 17.24
C LEU A 236 -12.55 7.51 18.02
N GLY A 237 -13.51 6.73 17.49
CA GLY A 237 -14.74 6.38 18.19
C GLY A 237 -14.47 5.57 19.48
N LEU A 238 -13.58 4.57 19.42
CA LEU A 238 -13.17 3.79 20.60
C LEU A 238 -12.42 4.66 21.63
N VAL A 239 -11.54 5.56 21.14
CA VAL A 239 -10.85 6.52 22.01
C VAL A 239 -11.87 7.43 22.71
N SER A 240 -12.81 8.03 21.98
CA SER A 240 -13.86 8.89 22.56
C SER A 240 -14.71 8.16 23.59
N ALA A 241 -14.98 6.87 23.37
CA ALA A 241 -15.71 6.03 24.32
C ALA A 241 -14.88 5.64 25.56
N GLY A 242 -13.63 6.09 25.68
CA GLY A 242 -12.76 5.77 26.82
C GLY A 242 -12.19 4.36 26.82
N MET A 243 -12.24 3.66 25.67
CA MET A 243 -11.76 2.28 25.54
C MET A 243 -10.24 2.18 25.50
N GLY A 244 -9.52 3.29 25.37
CA GLY A 244 -8.08 3.32 25.38
C GLY A 244 -7.49 4.54 24.69
N VAL A 245 -6.18 4.48 24.47
CA VAL A 245 -5.40 5.47 23.73
C VAL A 245 -4.89 4.84 22.42
N ALA A 246 -4.58 5.67 21.44
CA ALA A 246 -4.07 5.19 20.15
C ALA A 246 -2.89 6.02 19.69
N LEU A 247 -1.92 5.39 19.00
CA LEU A 247 -0.88 6.05 18.24
C LEU A 247 -1.38 6.22 16.82
N VAL A 248 -1.64 7.45 16.41
CA VAL A 248 -2.26 7.77 15.11
C VAL A 248 -1.39 8.71 14.29
N PRO A 249 -1.42 8.60 12.95
CA PRO A 249 -0.68 9.51 12.08
C PRO A 249 -1.36 10.89 12.04
N ARG A 250 -0.58 11.95 12.16
CA ARG A 250 -1.09 13.33 12.17
C ARG A 250 -1.81 13.67 10.85
N MET A 251 -1.33 13.17 9.72
CA MET A 251 -1.94 13.44 8.42
C MET A 251 -3.43 13.11 8.34
N VAL A 252 -3.90 12.07 9.04
CA VAL A 252 -5.30 11.63 8.98
C VAL A 252 -6.22 12.55 9.78
N LEU A 253 -5.71 13.19 10.82
CA LEU A 253 -6.47 14.05 11.74
C LEU A 253 -6.93 15.37 11.10
N ARG A 254 -6.42 15.71 9.93
CA ARG A 254 -6.90 16.86 9.15
C ARG A 254 -8.29 16.64 8.57
N HIS A 255 -8.59 15.41 8.25
CA HIS A 255 -9.83 15.01 7.58
C HIS A 255 -10.81 14.29 8.49
N ILE A 256 -10.31 13.72 9.60
CA ILE A 256 -11.11 12.96 10.55
C ILE A 256 -10.89 13.56 11.94
N ARG A 257 -11.97 14.13 12.50
CA ARG A 257 -12.01 14.60 13.90
C ARG A 257 -13.15 13.91 14.62
N HIS A 258 -13.00 13.70 15.90
CA HIS A 258 -14.05 13.12 16.73
C HIS A 258 -14.18 13.91 18.02
N GLU A 259 -15.42 14.29 18.39
CA GLU A 259 -15.71 14.93 19.66
C GLU A 259 -15.28 14.02 20.84
N GLY A 260 -14.76 14.60 21.90
CA GLY A 260 -14.27 13.87 23.06
C GLY A 260 -12.88 13.25 22.90
N VAL A 261 -12.18 13.53 21.79
CA VAL A 261 -10.80 13.09 21.55
C VAL A 261 -9.86 14.29 21.48
N VAL A 262 -8.79 14.23 22.25
CA VAL A 262 -7.67 15.15 22.13
C VAL A 262 -6.46 14.42 21.59
N THR A 263 -5.61 15.12 20.85
CA THR A 263 -4.37 14.59 20.32
C THR A 263 -3.18 15.35 20.85
N ARG A 264 -2.10 14.64 21.18
CA ARG A 264 -0.87 15.23 21.69
C ARG A 264 0.34 14.59 21.04
N PRO A 265 1.35 15.38 20.66
CA PRO A 265 2.61 14.85 20.20
C PRO A 265 3.33 14.09 21.32
N LEU A 266 4.15 13.14 20.94
CA LEU A 266 5.02 12.45 21.89
C LEU A 266 6.15 13.37 22.37
N ALA A 267 6.55 13.24 23.63
CA ALA A 267 7.72 13.94 24.20
C ALA A 267 9.01 13.59 23.44
N THR A 268 9.17 12.32 23.06
CA THR A 268 10.16 11.88 22.07
C THR A 268 9.44 11.72 20.74
N PRO A 269 9.67 12.60 19.77
CA PRO A 269 8.95 12.57 18.50
C PRO A 269 9.10 11.23 17.77
N SER A 270 8.02 10.75 17.22
CA SER A 270 7.98 9.55 16.39
C SER A 270 7.42 9.89 15.02
N HIS A 271 8.09 9.45 13.96
CA HIS A 271 7.74 9.77 12.59
C HIS A 271 7.75 8.53 11.72
N ARG A 272 7.01 8.61 10.63
CA ARG A 272 7.12 7.68 9.51
C ARG A 272 7.36 8.48 8.23
N THR A 273 8.12 7.93 7.30
CA THR A 273 8.30 8.50 5.96
C THR A 273 7.30 7.86 5.02
N ILE A 274 6.61 8.69 4.26
CA ILE A 274 5.67 8.27 3.21
C ILE A 274 6.42 8.24 1.89
N HIS A 275 6.22 7.16 1.12
CA HIS A 275 6.93 6.90 -0.12
C HIS A 275 5.94 6.63 -1.25
N ALA A 276 6.28 7.10 -2.45
CA ALA A 276 5.72 6.56 -3.68
C ALA A 276 6.68 5.50 -4.23
N VAL A 277 6.14 4.38 -4.65
CA VAL A 277 6.92 3.22 -5.12
C VAL A 277 6.38 2.76 -6.46
N SER A 278 7.27 2.56 -7.43
CA SER A 278 6.94 2.05 -8.75
C SER A 278 8.13 1.28 -9.33
N THR A 279 8.11 0.95 -10.60
CA THR A 279 9.28 0.46 -11.33
C THR A 279 9.75 1.52 -12.33
N GLN A 280 11.03 1.46 -12.72
CA GLN A 280 11.59 2.40 -13.70
C GLN A 280 10.79 2.39 -15.02
N ASP A 281 10.33 1.23 -15.47
CA ASP A 281 9.58 1.10 -16.70
C ASP A 281 8.17 1.70 -16.60
N LEU A 282 7.49 1.47 -15.48
CA LEU A 282 6.17 2.05 -15.22
C LEU A 282 6.24 3.59 -15.10
N LEU A 283 7.30 4.13 -14.53
CA LEU A 283 7.48 5.59 -14.43
C LEU A 283 7.67 6.29 -15.80
N ARG A 284 8.03 5.54 -16.84
CA ARG A 284 8.06 6.05 -18.22
C ARG A 284 6.68 6.15 -18.87
N VAL A 285 5.68 5.50 -18.29
CA VAL A 285 4.29 5.60 -18.75
C VAL A 285 3.76 6.99 -18.37
N PRO A 286 3.36 7.84 -19.33
CA PRO A 286 3.00 9.23 -19.03
C PRO A 286 1.92 9.39 -17.97
N ALA A 287 0.88 8.53 -17.97
CA ALA A 287 -0.18 8.56 -16.97
C ALA A 287 0.35 8.25 -15.56
N VAL A 288 1.29 7.30 -15.43
CA VAL A 288 1.90 6.95 -14.12
C VAL A 288 2.81 8.08 -13.64
N GLY A 289 3.57 8.70 -14.57
CA GLY A 289 4.40 9.86 -14.28
C GLY A 289 3.56 11.06 -13.79
N SER A 290 2.43 11.33 -14.45
CA SER A 290 1.49 12.38 -14.04
C SER A 290 0.88 12.08 -12.66
N ALA A 291 0.51 10.83 -12.39
CA ALA A 291 -0.01 10.41 -11.09
C ALA A 291 1.04 10.56 -9.98
N LEU A 292 2.30 10.20 -10.24
CA LEU A 292 3.40 10.45 -9.32
C LEU A 292 3.60 11.97 -9.09
N GLY A 293 3.54 12.78 -10.14
CA GLY A 293 3.61 14.24 -10.03
C GLY A 293 2.51 14.81 -9.14
N ALA A 294 1.27 14.34 -9.31
CA ALA A 294 0.14 14.74 -8.49
C ALA A 294 0.30 14.33 -7.01
N LEU A 295 0.82 13.11 -6.74
CA LEU A 295 1.13 12.67 -5.37
C LEU A 295 2.21 13.54 -4.73
N VAL A 296 3.25 13.91 -5.48
CA VAL A 296 4.32 14.79 -4.99
C VAL A 296 3.80 16.18 -4.67
N ALA A 297 2.96 16.76 -5.52
CA ALA A 297 2.36 18.06 -5.28
C ALA A 297 1.45 18.05 -4.04
N ALA A 298 0.55 17.08 -3.94
CA ALA A 298 -0.32 16.92 -2.77
C ALA A 298 0.49 16.68 -1.47
N ALA A 299 1.59 15.93 -1.55
CA ALA A 299 2.48 15.69 -0.42
C ALA A 299 3.18 16.98 0.05
N ALA A 300 3.60 17.84 -0.89
CA ALA A 300 4.21 19.14 -0.55
C ALA A 300 3.21 20.06 0.18
N GLU A 301 1.97 20.14 -0.29
CA GLU A 301 0.91 20.91 0.37
C GLU A 301 0.59 20.36 1.78
N LEU A 302 0.61 19.03 1.95
CA LEU A 302 0.45 18.41 3.28
C LEU A 302 1.62 18.75 4.20
N ALA A 303 2.86 18.79 3.72
CA ALA A 303 4.04 19.12 4.50
C ALA A 303 4.06 20.60 4.92
N GLU A 304 3.80 21.54 3.99
CA GLU A 304 3.79 22.99 4.28
C GLU A 304 2.76 23.36 5.35
N THR A 305 1.57 22.77 5.30
CA THR A 305 0.53 23.00 6.31
C THR A 305 0.91 22.41 7.67
N HIS A 306 1.78 21.41 7.69
CA HIS A 306 2.33 20.80 8.91
C HIS A 306 3.23 21.78 9.67
N ASP A 307 4.10 22.48 8.95
CA ASP A 307 5.03 23.45 9.52
C ASP A 307 4.30 24.71 10.03
N VAL A 308 3.19 25.11 9.40
CA VAL A 308 2.39 26.28 9.82
C VAL A 308 1.60 26.00 11.10
N GLU A 309 1.04 24.80 11.27
CA GLU A 309 0.34 24.42 12.51
C GLU A 309 1.29 24.34 13.72
N LEU A 310 2.53 23.88 13.51
CA LEU A 310 3.57 23.87 14.56
C LEU A 310 4.06 25.27 14.96
N ALA A 311 3.93 26.26 14.07
CA ALA A 311 4.34 27.64 14.33
C ALA A 311 3.25 28.48 15.02
N THR A 312 2.02 27.97 15.12
CA THR A 312 0.85 28.68 15.69
C THR A 312 0.35 28.10 17.01
N GLU A 313 0.90 26.99 17.48
CA GLU A 313 0.74 26.41 18.81
C GLU A 313 1.90 26.80 19.74
#